data_2bfe4ea87331c8fda4c161fbdd41361a
#
_entry.id   2bfe4ea87331c8fda4c161fbdd41361a
#
_cell.length_a   1.000
_cell.length_b   1.000
_cell.length_c   1.000
_cell.angle_alpha   90.00
_cell.angle_beta   90.00
_cell.angle_gamma   90.00
#
_symmetry.space_group_name_H-M   'P 1'
#
loop_
_entity.id
_entity.type
_entity.pdbx_description
1 polymer ?
#
loop_
_entity_poly.entity_id
_entity_poly.type
_entity_poly.pdbx_seq_one_letter_code
_entity_poly.pdbx_strand_id
1 'polypeptide(L)'
;MQAGHEGAGREQSFGVNIHLPFEQQANRFIRNDPKLVAFHFFFTRKLIFVKEADAFVFFPGGFGTQDEAAEVLTLLQTGKTQMVPILMLDLPNNGYWREWDDFVRRRMLGAGYISEEDLSLFKMVENVEEAVKEIQHFYSNYQSLRFVKRDMVVRLVHPPTPSLIAELNRDFRDILTGGEIRETAALPEEADEQAAWSLHRLLVPFNRRNFGRLRNMIDVINGPR
;
A
#
# COMPACT_ATOMS: atom_id res chain seq x y z
N MET A 1 1.48 -15.61 -12.02
CA MET A 1 1.53 -15.45 -13.49
C MET A 1 0.47 -16.28 -14.21
N GLN A 2 0.44 -17.62 -14.04
CA GLN A 2 -0.61 -18.47 -14.64
C GLN A 2 -2.02 -18.00 -14.29
N ALA A 3 -2.31 -17.83 -12.99
CA ALA A 3 -3.61 -17.36 -12.52
C ALA A 3 -4.00 -15.98 -13.08
N GLY A 4 -3.04 -15.06 -13.24
CA GLY A 4 -3.28 -13.78 -13.89
C GLY A 4 -3.70 -13.93 -15.36
N HIS A 5 -3.02 -14.79 -16.12
CA HIS A 5 -3.37 -15.08 -17.51
C HIS A 5 -4.74 -15.76 -17.65
N GLU A 6 -5.06 -16.68 -16.74
CA GLU A 6 -6.34 -17.42 -16.77
C GLU A 6 -7.51 -16.56 -16.29
N GLY A 7 -7.30 -15.72 -15.29
CA GLY A 7 -8.35 -14.86 -14.72
C GLY A 7 -8.60 -13.55 -15.48
N ALA A 8 -7.55 -12.72 -15.61
CA ALA A 8 -7.67 -11.40 -16.25
C ALA A 8 -7.38 -11.40 -17.75
N GLY A 9 -6.89 -12.51 -18.28
CA GLY A 9 -6.46 -12.63 -19.66
C GLY A 9 -5.02 -12.14 -19.89
N ARG A 10 -4.42 -12.63 -20.96
CA ARG A 10 -3.03 -12.35 -21.33
C ARG A 10 -2.76 -10.85 -21.52
N GLU A 11 -3.75 -10.12 -22.06
CA GLU A 11 -3.62 -8.69 -22.35
C GLU A 11 -3.44 -7.83 -21.10
N GLN A 12 -3.98 -8.27 -19.94
CA GLN A 12 -3.94 -7.56 -18.67
C GLN A 12 -2.78 -7.98 -17.76
N SER A 13 -1.96 -8.96 -18.21
CA SER A 13 -0.88 -9.51 -17.39
C SER A 13 0.48 -9.06 -17.90
N PHE A 14 1.28 -8.48 -17.02
CA PHE A 14 2.66 -8.06 -17.25
C PHE A 14 3.62 -8.93 -16.46
N GLY A 15 4.81 -9.16 -17.01
CA GLY A 15 5.91 -9.81 -16.30
C GLY A 15 7.03 -8.82 -16.06
N VAL A 16 7.51 -8.75 -14.83
CA VAL A 16 8.70 -7.97 -14.47
C VAL A 16 9.73 -8.92 -13.89
N ASN A 17 10.81 -9.13 -14.62
CA ASN A 17 11.83 -10.12 -14.30
C ASN A 17 13.21 -9.49 -14.11
N ILE A 18 14.14 -10.26 -13.57
CA ILE A 18 15.55 -9.92 -13.43
C ILE A 18 16.41 -10.90 -14.23
N HIS A 19 17.40 -10.40 -14.94
CA HIS A 19 18.41 -11.25 -15.56
C HIS A 19 19.35 -11.81 -14.50
N LEU A 20 19.28 -13.13 -14.29
CA LEU A 20 20.20 -13.84 -13.41
C LEU A 20 21.18 -14.68 -14.27
N PRO A 21 22.46 -14.79 -13.87
CA PRO A 21 23.44 -15.58 -14.62
C PRO A 21 23.07 -17.06 -14.76
N PHE A 22 22.25 -17.57 -13.84
CA PHE A 22 21.88 -19.00 -13.73
C PHE A 22 20.44 -19.29 -14.17
N GLU A 23 19.55 -18.30 -14.19
CA GLU A 23 18.17 -18.41 -14.65
C GLU A 23 18.00 -17.69 -15.98
N GLN A 24 18.08 -18.44 -17.07
CA GLN A 24 17.99 -17.85 -18.41
C GLN A 24 16.57 -17.72 -18.94
N GLN A 25 15.56 -18.23 -18.23
CA GLN A 25 14.23 -18.29 -18.80
C GLN A 25 13.16 -17.75 -17.87
N ALA A 26 12.41 -16.76 -18.36
CA ALA A 26 11.18 -16.32 -17.72
C ALA A 26 10.15 -17.44 -17.59
N ASN A 27 9.20 -17.28 -16.70
CA ASN A 27 8.07 -18.17 -16.53
C ASN A 27 7.40 -18.44 -17.89
N ARG A 28 7.05 -19.73 -18.15
CA ARG A 28 6.47 -20.19 -19.43
C ARG A 28 5.24 -19.39 -19.90
N PHE A 29 4.48 -18.80 -18.97
CA PHE A 29 3.26 -18.05 -19.28
C PHE A 29 3.53 -16.63 -19.80
N ILE A 30 4.72 -16.08 -19.58
CA ILE A 30 5.11 -14.72 -20.03
C ILE A 30 6.30 -14.73 -20.98
N ARG A 31 6.94 -15.90 -21.16
CA ARG A 31 8.07 -16.05 -22.09
C ARG A 31 7.67 -15.62 -23.49
N ASN A 32 8.51 -14.79 -24.13
CA ASN A 32 8.30 -14.24 -25.47
C ASN A 32 7.06 -13.32 -25.59
N ASP A 33 6.50 -12.87 -24.48
CA ASP A 33 5.45 -11.86 -24.47
C ASP A 33 6.09 -10.46 -24.46
N PRO A 34 5.63 -9.51 -25.31
CA PRO A 34 6.15 -8.14 -25.31
C PRO A 34 5.93 -7.40 -23.98
N LYS A 35 5.02 -7.88 -23.14
CA LYS A 35 4.76 -7.35 -21.78
C LYS A 35 5.71 -7.93 -20.72
N LEU A 36 6.72 -8.72 -21.10
CA LEU A 36 7.80 -9.12 -20.21
C LEU A 36 8.88 -8.05 -20.24
N VAL A 37 9.02 -7.34 -19.14
CA VAL A 37 10.11 -6.39 -18.91
C VAL A 37 11.22 -7.07 -18.10
N ALA A 38 12.43 -7.14 -18.64
CA ALA A 38 13.57 -7.74 -17.96
C ALA A 38 14.58 -6.66 -17.56
N PHE A 39 14.95 -6.65 -16.28
CA PHE A 39 15.93 -5.73 -15.72
C PHE A 39 17.28 -6.42 -15.49
N HIS A 40 18.35 -5.65 -15.57
CA HIS A 40 19.71 -6.12 -15.24
C HIS A 40 20.04 -5.88 -13.76
N PHE A 41 19.37 -4.91 -13.10
CA PHE A 41 19.66 -4.53 -11.72
C PHE A 41 18.41 -4.69 -10.85
N PHE A 42 18.58 -5.25 -9.66
CA PHE A 42 17.50 -5.44 -8.70
C PHE A 42 16.83 -4.11 -8.34
N PHE A 43 17.60 -3.05 -8.08
CA PHE A 43 17.07 -1.77 -7.66
C PHE A 43 16.12 -1.12 -8.68
N THR A 44 16.39 -1.27 -9.98
CA THR A 44 15.52 -0.71 -11.03
C THR A 44 14.21 -1.47 -11.11
N ARG A 45 14.24 -2.80 -10.97
CA ARG A 45 13.03 -3.62 -10.91
C ARG A 45 12.16 -3.24 -9.71
N LYS A 46 12.75 -3.13 -8.53
CA LYS A 46 12.05 -2.74 -7.29
C LYS A 46 11.44 -1.35 -7.39
N LEU A 47 12.19 -0.38 -7.94
CA LEU A 47 11.68 0.97 -8.15
C LEU A 47 10.40 0.99 -9.00
N ILE A 48 10.37 0.22 -10.09
CA ILE A 48 9.18 0.13 -10.95
C ILE A 48 8.02 -0.54 -10.21
N PHE A 49 8.25 -1.64 -9.48
CA PHE A 49 7.20 -2.26 -8.67
C PHE A 49 6.57 -1.28 -7.70
N VAL A 50 7.39 -0.54 -6.95
CA VAL A 50 6.88 0.40 -5.94
C VAL A 50 6.16 1.59 -6.59
N LYS A 51 6.67 2.08 -7.71
CA LYS A 51 6.14 3.27 -8.38
C LYS A 51 4.80 3.03 -9.08
N GLU A 52 4.65 1.85 -9.69
CA GLU A 52 3.51 1.58 -10.60
C GLU A 52 2.42 0.72 -9.94
N ALA A 53 2.61 0.26 -8.68
CA ALA A 53 1.64 -0.60 -8.02
C ALA A 53 0.67 0.20 -7.15
N ASP A 54 -0.62 -0.05 -7.35
CA ASP A 54 -1.71 0.45 -6.49
C ASP A 54 -2.03 -0.52 -5.32
N ALA A 55 -1.50 -1.73 -5.34
CA ALA A 55 -1.63 -2.71 -4.27
C ALA A 55 -0.52 -3.76 -4.36
N PHE A 56 -0.16 -4.35 -3.22
CA PHE A 56 0.75 -5.49 -3.17
C PHE A 56 0.06 -6.70 -2.56
N VAL A 57 0.17 -7.84 -3.23
CA VAL A 57 -0.28 -9.13 -2.71
C VAL A 57 0.91 -10.08 -2.73
N PHE A 58 1.43 -10.41 -1.55
CA PHE A 58 2.58 -11.28 -1.39
C PHE A 58 2.13 -12.71 -1.11
N PHE A 59 2.52 -13.62 -2.00
CA PHE A 59 2.35 -15.06 -1.81
C PHE A 59 3.57 -15.65 -1.10
N PRO A 60 3.43 -16.82 -0.44
CA PRO A 60 4.58 -17.52 0.13
C PRO A 60 5.71 -17.71 -0.88
N GLY A 61 6.95 -17.43 -0.48
CA GLY A 61 8.10 -17.46 -1.37
C GLY A 61 9.43 -17.45 -0.63
N GLY A 62 10.52 -17.39 -1.39
CA GLY A 62 11.89 -17.36 -0.86
C GLY A 62 12.38 -15.97 -0.47
N PHE A 63 13.70 -15.82 -0.38
CA PHE A 63 14.35 -14.56 -0.01
C PHE A 63 13.96 -13.36 -0.88
N GLY A 64 13.72 -13.59 -2.18
CA GLY A 64 13.28 -12.50 -3.07
C GLY A 64 11.91 -11.96 -2.72
N THR A 65 10.98 -12.79 -2.24
CA THR A 65 9.66 -12.35 -1.75
C THR A 65 9.78 -11.57 -0.44
N GLN A 66 10.63 -12.05 0.49
CA GLN A 66 10.89 -11.35 1.74
C GLN A 66 11.57 -9.99 1.51
N ASP A 67 12.50 -9.93 0.59
CA ASP A 67 13.21 -8.72 0.20
C ASP A 67 12.25 -7.66 -0.37
N GLU A 68 11.35 -8.03 -1.27
CA GLU A 68 10.33 -7.11 -1.80
C GLU A 68 9.32 -6.69 -0.71
N ALA A 69 8.86 -7.61 0.12
CA ALA A 69 7.91 -7.31 1.19
C ALA A 69 8.52 -6.35 2.23
N ALA A 70 9.74 -6.63 2.69
CA ALA A 70 10.44 -5.78 3.65
C ALA A 70 10.72 -4.38 3.09
N GLU A 71 11.08 -4.27 1.80
CA GLU A 71 11.32 -2.98 1.16
C GLU A 71 10.04 -2.15 1.09
N VAL A 72 8.94 -2.71 0.60
CA VAL A 72 7.67 -1.98 0.47
C VAL A 72 7.17 -1.55 1.86
N LEU A 73 7.25 -2.41 2.88
CA LEU A 73 6.90 -2.05 4.26
C LEU A 73 7.77 -0.91 4.79
N THR A 74 9.09 -0.95 4.55
CA THR A 74 10.01 0.12 4.96
C THR A 74 9.69 1.44 4.27
N LEU A 75 9.39 1.40 2.98
CA LEU A 75 9.03 2.60 2.21
C LEU A 75 7.71 3.22 2.69
N LEU A 76 6.71 2.41 3.01
CA LEU A 76 5.46 2.88 3.63
C LEU A 76 5.70 3.45 5.02
N GLN A 77 6.39 2.72 5.90
CA GLN A 77 6.72 3.14 7.27
C GLN A 77 7.43 4.49 7.31
N THR A 78 8.31 4.72 6.34
CA THR A 78 9.11 5.96 6.26
C THR A 78 8.49 7.04 5.37
N GLY A 79 7.33 6.78 4.77
CA GLY A 79 6.63 7.73 3.89
C GLY A 79 7.37 8.04 2.60
N LYS A 80 8.10 7.08 2.07
CA LYS A 80 8.86 7.19 0.82
C LYS A 80 8.10 6.66 -0.40
N THR A 81 6.91 6.13 -0.18
CA THR A 81 5.97 5.76 -1.24
C THR A 81 4.55 6.17 -0.87
N GLN A 82 3.63 6.08 -1.83
CA GLN A 82 2.20 6.31 -1.60
C GLN A 82 1.62 5.26 -0.66
N MET A 83 0.57 5.66 0.10
CA MET A 83 -0.18 4.71 0.92
C MET A 83 -1.00 3.80 0.03
N VAL A 84 -0.63 2.53 -0.01
CA VAL A 84 -1.30 1.46 -0.77
C VAL A 84 -1.53 0.24 0.13
N PRO A 85 -2.54 -0.60 -0.12
CA PRO A 85 -2.76 -1.80 0.66
C PRO A 85 -1.68 -2.85 0.40
N ILE A 86 -1.12 -3.41 1.48
CA ILE A 86 -0.21 -4.56 1.44
C ILE A 86 -0.92 -5.76 2.04
N LEU A 87 -1.02 -6.83 1.28
CA LEU A 87 -1.67 -8.06 1.68
C LEU A 87 -0.68 -9.23 1.68
N MET A 88 -0.64 -9.93 2.79
CA MET A 88 0.09 -11.19 2.95
C MET A 88 -0.92 -12.34 2.77
N LEU A 89 -0.96 -12.90 1.57
CA LEU A 89 -1.91 -13.97 1.25
C LEU A 89 -1.31 -15.32 1.58
N ASP A 90 -1.84 -15.96 2.61
CA ASP A 90 -1.48 -17.32 2.97
C ASP A 90 -2.37 -18.33 2.24
N LEU A 91 -1.81 -19.46 1.86
CA LEU A 91 -2.61 -20.55 1.31
C LEU A 91 -3.25 -21.33 2.46
N PRO A 92 -4.42 -21.94 2.26
CA PRO A 92 -5.04 -22.77 3.28
C PRO A 92 -4.06 -23.83 3.82
N ASN A 93 -3.91 -23.87 5.15
CA ASN A 93 -3.02 -24.78 5.88
C ASN A 93 -1.50 -24.59 5.64
N ASN A 94 -1.06 -23.52 5.00
CA ASN A 94 0.37 -23.27 4.79
C ASN A 94 1.01 -22.63 6.05
N GLY A 95 0.40 -21.57 6.60
CA GLY A 95 0.89 -20.87 7.79
C GLY A 95 2.16 -20.05 7.60
N TYR A 96 2.64 -19.88 6.37
CA TYR A 96 3.89 -19.17 6.04
C TYR A 96 3.89 -17.73 6.55
N TRP A 97 2.87 -16.95 6.18
CA TRP A 97 2.76 -15.57 6.62
C TRP A 97 2.33 -15.45 8.08
N ARG A 98 1.60 -16.41 8.62
CA ARG A 98 1.27 -16.47 10.06
C ARG A 98 2.54 -16.64 10.91
N GLU A 99 3.44 -17.54 10.55
CA GLU A 99 4.73 -17.71 11.23
C GLU A 99 5.62 -16.46 11.09
N TRP A 100 5.57 -15.80 9.94
CA TRP A 100 6.24 -14.54 9.72
C TRP A 100 5.67 -13.41 10.61
N ASP A 101 4.35 -13.26 10.70
CA ASP A 101 3.70 -12.29 11.60
C ASP A 101 4.05 -12.56 13.06
N ASP A 102 4.06 -13.82 13.48
CA ASP A 102 4.54 -14.23 14.80
C ASP A 102 6.00 -13.82 15.07
N PHE A 103 6.87 -13.94 14.07
CA PHE A 103 8.24 -13.46 14.16
C PHE A 103 8.28 -11.94 14.29
N VAL A 104 7.55 -11.21 13.45
CA VAL A 104 7.48 -9.74 13.47
C VAL A 104 7.01 -9.26 14.85
N ARG A 105 5.92 -9.82 15.39
CA ARG A 105 5.39 -9.44 16.71
C ARG A 105 6.35 -9.77 17.85
N ARG A 106 6.89 -10.96 17.88
CA ARG A 106 7.75 -11.39 18.99
C ARG A 106 9.15 -10.80 18.95
N ARG A 107 9.73 -10.63 17.77
CA ARG A 107 11.14 -10.24 17.62
C ARG A 107 11.34 -8.79 17.22
N MET A 108 10.48 -8.25 16.35
CA MET A 108 10.63 -6.86 15.92
C MET A 108 9.86 -5.90 16.84
N LEU A 109 8.57 -6.13 17.05
CA LEU A 109 7.77 -5.31 17.95
C LEU A 109 8.22 -5.51 19.41
N GLY A 110 8.38 -6.75 19.88
CA GLY A 110 8.78 -7.04 21.25
C GLY A 110 10.17 -6.51 21.64
N ALA A 111 11.05 -6.28 20.66
CA ALA A 111 12.35 -5.64 20.87
C ALA A 111 12.34 -4.12 20.60
N GLY A 112 11.21 -3.55 20.18
CA GLY A 112 11.06 -2.12 19.91
C GLY A 112 11.71 -1.65 18.60
N TYR A 113 11.94 -2.55 17.64
CA TYR A 113 12.44 -2.18 16.31
C TYR A 113 11.37 -1.59 15.41
N ILE A 114 10.12 -1.92 15.68
CA ILE A 114 8.91 -1.33 15.06
C ILE A 114 7.92 -0.96 16.17
N SER A 115 6.95 -0.10 15.83
CA SER A 115 5.84 0.27 16.71
C SER A 115 4.62 -0.65 16.51
N GLU A 116 3.67 -0.60 17.43
CA GLU A 116 2.43 -1.36 17.30
C GLU A 116 1.61 -0.90 16.08
N GLU A 117 1.65 0.39 15.80
CA GLU A 117 0.97 0.99 14.65
C GLU A 117 1.53 0.51 13.30
N ASP A 118 2.82 0.12 13.25
CA ASP A 118 3.44 -0.41 12.03
C ASP A 118 2.82 -1.74 11.59
N LEU A 119 2.20 -2.48 12.51
CA LEU A 119 1.44 -3.69 12.17
C LEU A 119 0.20 -3.41 11.32
N SER A 120 -0.27 -2.15 11.28
CA SER A 120 -1.37 -1.73 10.41
C SER A 120 -0.98 -1.58 8.94
N LEU A 121 0.33 -1.53 8.65
CA LEU A 121 0.82 -1.32 7.27
C LEU A 121 0.55 -2.51 6.36
N PHE A 122 0.32 -3.69 6.91
CA PHE A 122 0.00 -4.90 6.16
C PHE A 122 -1.21 -5.62 6.75
N LYS A 123 -1.81 -6.48 5.97
CA LYS A 123 -2.94 -7.30 6.40
C LYS A 123 -2.77 -8.74 5.95
N MET A 124 -3.08 -9.66 6.86
CA MET A 124 -3.15 -11.09 6.57
C MET A 124 -4.48 -11.42 5.92
N VAL A 125 -4.45 -12.20 4.84
CA VAL A 125 -5.65 -12.71 4.16
C VAL A 125 -5.46 -14.18 3.83
N GLU A 126 -6.54 -14.97 3.87
CA GLU A 126 -6.47 -16.42 3.71
C GLU A 126 -6.95 -16.90 2.34
N ASN A 127 -7.52 -16.01 1.54
CA ASN A 127 -8.00 -16.34 0.19
C ASN A 127 -8.02 -15.10 -0.72
N VAL A 128 -8.23 -15.36 -2.01
CA VAL A 128 -8.22 -14.31 -3.05
C VAL A 128 -9.40 -13.37 -2.90
N GLU A 129 -10.57 -13.88 -2.50
CA GLU A 129 -11.79 -13.11 -2.31
C GLU A 129 -11.63 -12.06 -1.21
N GLU A 130 -10.98 -12.42 -0.11
CA GLU A 130 -10.63 -11.48 0.96
C GLU A 130 -9.63 -10.42 0.48
N ALA A 131 -8.61 -10.85 -0.29
CA ALA A 131 -7.64 -9.93 -0.85
C ALA A 131 -8.30 -8.88 -1.75
N VAL A 132 -9.19 -9.31 -2.64
CA VAL A 132 -9.94 -8.41 -3.54
C VAL A 132 -10.83 -7.46 -2.74
N LYS A 133 -11.59 -7.96 -1.77
CA LYS A 133 -12.44 -7.14 -0.90
C LYS A 133 -11.63 -6.09 -0.14
N GLU A 134 -10.47 -6.46 0.37
CA GLU A 134 -9.60 -5.54 1.10
C GLU A 134 -9.07 -4.42 0.21
N ILE A 135 -8.63 -4.73 -1.02
CA ILE A 135 -8.16 -3.72 -1.97
C ILE A 135 -9.31 -2.78 -2.35
N GLN A 136 -10.49 -3.32 -2.65
CA GLN A 136 -11.67 -2.52 -2.98
C GLN A 136 -12.11 -1.64 -1.80
N HIS A 137 -12.07 -2.17 -0.58
CA HIS A 137 -12.38 -1.43 0.63
C HIS A 137 -11.37 -0.30 0.89
N PHE A 138 -10.08 -0.56 0.68
CA PHE A 138 -9.04 0.46 0.86
C PHE A 138 -9.28 1.70 -0.01
N TYR A 139 -9.79 1.52 -1.22
CA TYR A 139 -10.11 2.60 -2.16
C TYR A 139 -11.59 2.98 -2.21
N SER A 140 -12.40 2.56 -1.23
CA SER A 140 -13.85 2.84 -1.25
C SER A 140 -14.17 4.33 -1.09
N ASN A 141 -13.37 5.05 -0.30
CA ASN A 141 -13.46 6.51 -0.15
C ASN A 141 -12.09 7.19 -0.24
N TYR A 142 -11.05 6.66 0.38
CA TYR A 142 -9.67 7.12 0.19
C TYR A 142 -9.24 6.90 -1.26
N GLN A 143 -8.70 7.93 -1.92
CA GLN A 143 -8.20 7.82 -3.28
C GLN A 143 -6.67 7.97 -3.33
N SER A 144 -6.13 9.03 -2.74
CA SER A 144 -4.70 9.31 -2.72
C SER A 144 -4.35 10.33 -1.66
N LEU A 145 -3.07 10.56 -1.46
CA LEU A 145 -2.58 11.66 -0.65
C LEU A 145 -1.45 12.42 -1.36
N ARG A 146 -1.31 13.69 -1.02
CA ARG A 146 -0.20 14.53 -1.47
C ARG A 146 0.30 15.42 -0.33
N PHE A 147 1.61 15.53 -0.21
CA PHE A 147 2.18 16.54 0.67
C PHE A 147 2.27 17.90 -0.04
N VAL A 148 1.68 18.91 0.57
CA VAL A 148 1.72 20.29 0.11
C VAL A 148 2.34 21.15 1.21
N LYS A 149 3.56 21.62 0.98
CA LYS A 149 4.34 22.36 1.99
C LYS A 149 4.51 21.55 3.29
N ARG A 150 3.84 21.99 4.37
CA ARG A 150 3.89 21.33 5.68
C ARG A 150 2.72 20.38 5.93
N ASP A 151 1.65 20.56 5.18
CA ASP A 151 0.42 19.81 5.35
C ASP A 151 0.35 18.60 4.40
N MET A 152 -0.54 17.70 4.69
CA MET A 152 -0.93 16.58 3.84
C MET A 152 -2.36 16.82 3.36
N VAL A 153 -2.59 16.67 2.07
CA VAL A 153 -3.93 16.62 1.48
C VAL A 153 -4.29 15.16 1.25
N VAL A 154 -5.38 14.72 1.88
CA VAL A 154 -5.98 13.40 1.62
C VAL A 154 -7.17 13.59 0.71
N ARG A 155 -7.18 12.88 -0.42
CA ARG A 155 -8.23 12.96 -1.44
C ARG A 155 -9.23 11.85 -1.27
N LEU A 156 -10.51 12.20 -1.36
CA LEU A 156 -11.64 11.33 -1.09
C LEU A 156 -12.58 11.30 -2.29
N VAL A 157 -13.18 10.14 -2.53
CA VAL A 157 -14.22 9.96 -3.55
C VAL A 157 -15.53 10.63 -3.12
N HIS A 158 -15.87 10.51 -1.83
CA HIS A 158 -17.09 11.05 -1.25
C HIS A 158 -16.80 12.19 -0.27
N PRO A 159 -17.71 13.18 -0.13
CA PRO A 159 -17.52 14.27 0.80
C PRO A 159 -17.42 13.79 2.25
N PRO A 160 -16.46 14.31 3.03
CA PRO A 160 -16.36 13.95 4.44
C PRO A 160 -17.55 14.53 5.22
N THR A 161 -18.17 13.70 6.05
CA THR A 161 -19.25 14.19 6.94
C THR A 161 -18.66 14.94 8.14
N PRO A 162 -19.41 15.90 8.75
CA PRO A 162 -18.97 16.56 9.98
C PRO A 162 -18.66 15.58 11.11
N SER A 163 -19.40 14.46 11.21
CA SER A 163 -19.13 13.38 12.18
C SER A 163 -17.80 12.69 11.94
N LEU A 164 -17.47 12.38 10.68
CA LEU A 164 -16.17 11.81 10.33
C LEU A 164 -15.03 12.76 10.69
N ILE A 165 -15.14 14.04 10.34
CA ILE A 165 -14.11 15.04 10.67
C ILE A 165 -13.91 15.15 12.20
N ALA A 166 -15.01 15.14 12.97
CA ALA A 166 -14.95 15.16 14.43
C ALA A 166 -14.27 13.90 15.00
N GLU A 167 -14.59 12.73 14.45
CA GLU A 167 -13.98 11.46 14.82
C GLU A 167 -12.47 11.46 14.51
N LEU A 168 -12.07 11.87 13.31
CA LEU A 168 -10.67 11.95 12.91
C LEU A 168 -9.87 12.91 13.83
N ASN A 169 -10.42 14.05 14.18
CA ASN A 169 -9.78 15.00 15.09
C ASN A 169 -9.67 14.50 16.54
N ARG A 170 -10.63 13.69 16.99
CA ARG A 170 -10.59 13.06 18.31
C ARG A 170 -9.54 11.95 18.37
N ASP A 171 -9.54 11.05 17.38
CA ASP A 171 -8.85 9.76 17.47
C ASP A 171 -7.43 9.79 16.86
N PHE A 172 -7.13 10.80 16.03
CA PHE A 172 -5.82 10.96 15.36
C PHE A 172 -5.08 12.26 15.69
N ARG A 173 -5.38 12.84 16.87
CA ARG A 173 -4.69 14.04 17.33
C ARG A 173 -3.19 13.84 17.55
N ASP A 174 -2.80 12.64 17.88
CA ASP A 174 -1.42 12.19 18.12
C ASP A 174 -0.51 12.29 16.89
N ILE A 175 -1.08 12.27 15.69
CA ILE A 175 -0.31 12.39 14.45
C ILE A 175 -0.27 13.80 13.86
N LEU A 176 -0.89 14.77 14.53
CA LEU A 176 -0.92 16.15 14.06
C LEU A 176 0.25 16.96 14.65
N THR A 177 0.81 17.86 13.85
CA THR A 177 1.82 18.84 14.31
C THR A 177 1.20 20.02 15.04
N GLY A 178 -0.11 20.18 14.94
CA GLY A 178 -0.93 21.26 15.50
C GLY A 178 -2.14 21.52 14.60
N GLY A 179 -3.09 22.34 15.07
CA GLY A 179 -4.31 22.62 14.32
C GLY A 179 -5.28 21.43 14.31
N GLU A 180 -6.07 21.33 13.26
CA GLU A 180 -7.15 20.35 13.12
C GLU A 180 -7.22 19.81 11.69
N ILE A 181 -7.73 18.57 11.55
CA ILE A 181 -8.13 17.98 10.27
C ILE A 181 -9.41 18.71 9.83
N ARG A 182 -9.42 19.22 8.61
CA ARG A 182 -10.55 19.96 8.07
C ARG A 182 -10.76 19.71 6.59
N GLU A 183 -11.96 19.87 6.12
CA GLU A 183 -12.25 19.89 4.69
C GLU A 183 -11.61 21.12 4.03
N THR A 184 -11.17 20.97 2.79
CA THR A 184 -10.63 22.05 1.97
C THR A 184 -10.99 21.88 0.50
N ALA A 185 -11.02 22.98 -0.24
CA ALA A 185 -11.03 22.95 -1.69
C ALA A 185 -9.65 22.52 -2.24
N ALA A 186 -9.56 22.30 -3.55
CA ALA A 186 -8.28 22.07 -4.20
C ALA A 186 -7.30 23.22 -3.92
N LEU A 187 -6.09 22.88 -3.54
CA LEU A 187 -5.05 23.87 -3.28
C LEU A 187 -4.40 24.32 -4.60
N PRO A 188 -3.89 25.57 -4.68
CA PRO A 188 -3.21 26.05 -5.89
C PRO A 188 -2.05 25.16 -6.35
N GLU A 189 -1.38 24.51 -5.42
CA GLU A 189 -0.28 23.58 -5.67
C GLU A 189 -0.70 22.25 -6.31
N GLU A 190 -2.00 22.00 -6.42
CA GLU A 190 -2.59 20.81 -7.10
C GLU A 190 -3.06 21.13 -8.52
N ALA A 191 -2.75 22.31 -9.05
CA ALA A 191 -3.22 22.74 -10.38
C ALA A 191 -2.74 21.86 -11.53
N ASP A 192 -1.66 21.13 -11.35
CA ASP A 192 -1.08 20.16 -12.29
C ASP A 192 -1.84 18.81 -12.34
N GLU A 193 -2.68 18.51 -11.35
CA GLU A 193 -3.39 17.24 -11.23
C GLU A 193 -4.90 17.38 -11.55
N GLN A 194 -5.23 17.75 -12.80
CA GLN A 194 -6.61 18.00 -13.23
C GLN A 194 -7.56 16.82 -12.98
N ALA A 195 -7.07 15.58 -13.11
CA ALA A 195 -7.87 14.38 -12.86
C ALA A 195 -8.39 14.29 -11.41
N ALA A 196 -7.72 14.94 -10.47
CA ALA A 196 -8.09 14.97 -9.06
C ALA A 196 -9.01 16.14 -8.65
N TRP A 197 -9.38 17.04 -9.56
CA TRP A 197 -10.14 18.25 -9.21
C TRP A 197 -11.54 17.98 -8.68
N SER A 198 -12.17 16.91 -9.13
CA SER A 198 -13.51 16.50 -8.67
C SER A 198 -13.51 15.81 -7.30
N LEU A 199 -12.35 15.47 -6.76
CA LEU A 199 -12.24 14.78 -5.48
C LEU A 199 -12.44 15.75 -4.30
N HIS A 200 -13.02 15.23 -3.22
CA HIS A 200 -13.07 15.93 -1.94
C HIS A 200 -11.72 15.87 -1.22
N ARG A 201 -11.47 16.75 -0.28
CA ARG A 201 -10.16 16.85 0.36
C ARG A 201 -10.27 17.07 1.85
N LEU A 202 -9.41 16.38 2.59
CA LEU A 202 -9.06 16.71 3.97
C LEU A 202 -7.65 17.29 4.01
N LEU A 203 -7.50 18.44 4.64
CA LEU A 203 -6.20 19.01 4.99
C LEU A 203 -5.81 18.48 6.37
N VAL A 204 -4.66 17.83 6.44
CA VAL A 204 -4.15 17.17 7.64
C VAL A 204 -2.76 17.73 7.94
N PRO A 205 -2.55 18.45 9.06
CA PRO A 205 -1.23 18.89 9.50
C PRO A 205 -0.43 17.71 10.07
N PHE A 206 -0.08 16.76 9.23
CA PHE A 206 0.51 15.46 9.58
C PHE A 206 1.98 15.58 9.99
N ASN A 207 2.38 14.86 11.02
CA ASN A 207 3.72 14.87 11.61
C ASN A 207 4.81 14.18 10.77
N ARG A 208 4.45 13.48 9.68
CA ARG A 208 5.35 12.75 8.77
C ARG A 208 6.19 11.65 9.43
N ARG A 209 5.70 11.07 10.51
CA ARG A 209 6.38 10.02 11.27
C ARG A 209 5.53 8.77 11.47
N ASN A 210 4.27 8.95 11.80
CA ASN A 210 3.39 7.86 12.23
C ASN A 210 2.56 7.33 11.05
N PHE A 211 3.22 6.75 10.04
CA PHE A 211 2.53 6.24 8.84
C PHE A 211 1.65 5.03 9.13
N GLY A 212 1.95 4.21 10.13
CA GLY A 212 1.04 3.17 10.60
C GLY A 212 -0.27 3.75 11.14
N ARG A 213 -0.21 4.84 11.94
CA ARG A 213 -1.41 5.58 12.38
C ARG A 213 -2.16 6.23 11.21
N LEU A 214 -1.43 6.74 10.22
CA LEU A 214 -2.05 7.24 9.00
C LEU A 214 -2.82 6.14 8.27
N ARG A 215 -2.30 4.92 8.23
CA ARG A 215 -3.00 3.77 7.66
C ARG A 215 -4.31 3.50 8.42
N ASN A 216 -4.29 3.54 9.75
CA ASN A 216 -5.50 3.41 10.57
C ASN A 216 -6.51 4.54 10.29
N MET A 217 -6.04 5.77 10.08
CA MET A 217 -6.90 6.90 9.72
C MET A 217 -7.61 6.65 8.37
N ILE A 218 -6.90 6.09 7.39
CA ILE A 218 -7.49 5.71 6.09
C ILE A 218 -8.59 4.65 6.29
N ASP A 219 -8.39 3.67 7.18
CA ASP A 219 -9.42 2.67 7.48
C ASP A 219 -10.69 3.32 8.06
N VAL A 220 -10.55 4.31 8.95
CA VAL A 220 -11.69 5.07 9.48
C VAL A 220 -12.37 5.90 8.39
N ILE A 221 -11.62 6.52 7.49
CA ILE A 221 -12.13 7.27 6.34
C ILE A 221 -12.98 6.37 5.42
N ASN A 222 -12.57 5.14 5.22
CA ASN A 222 -13.28 4.17 4.39
C ASN A 222 -14.50 3.55 5.08
N GLY A 223 -14.63 3.71 6.39
CA GLY A 223 -15.74 3.21 7.18
C GLY A 223 -15.68 1.70 7.48
N PRO A 224 -16.70 1.14 8.09
CA PRO A 224 -16.77 -0.29 8.41
C PRO A 224 -16.86 -1.13 7.13
N ARG A 225 -16.31 -2.33 7.20
CA ARG A 225 -16.31 -3.35 6.13
C ARG A 225 -17.63 -4.08 6.00
#